data_5d2d0b0b89fbdc9741e375af7265c6c4
#
_entry.id   5d2d0b0b89fbdc9741e375af7265c6c4
#
_cell.length_a   1.000
_cell.length_b   1.000
_cell.length_c   1.000
_cell.angle_alpha   90.00
_cell.angle_beta   90.00
_cell.angle_gamma   90.00
#
_symmetry.space_group_name_H-M   'P 1'
#
loop_
_entity.id
_entity.type
_entity.pdbx_description
1 polymer ?
#
loop_
_entity_poly.entity_id
_entity_poly.type
_entity_poly.pdbx_seq_one_letter_code
_entity_poly.pdbx_strand_id
1 'polypeptide(L)'
;MAKANMSLTRNAMPVQDALVRAHNFDEVALGYTEEQAIDEANRCLNCKNMPCVDGCPVKIHIPEFISKIKEGDFEGAYQIITKSSSLPAVCGRVCPQETQCESKCVRGIKGESVGIGRLERFVADWHNTFCTEEPVKPTSNGHRVAIVGSGPSGLTCAG
;
A
#
# COMPACT_ATOMS: atom_id res chain seq x y z
N MET A 1 -10.47 -21.25 -2.18
CA MET A 1 -10.17 -20.33 -1.05
C MET A 1 -8.69 -20.50 -0.71
N ALA A 2 -7.90 -19.44 -0.78
CA ALA A 2 -6.50 -19.48 -0.37
C ALA A 2 -6.42 -19.84 1.12
N LYS A 3 -5.44 -20.67 1.49
CA LYS A 3 -5.26 -21.12 2.87
C LYS A 3 -4.72 -19.94 3.70
N ALA A 4 -5.37 -19.63 4.83
CA ALA A 4 -4.91 -18.56 5.72
C ALA A 4 -3.47 -18.82 6.19
N ASN A 5 -2.60 -17.79 6.08
CA ASN A 5 -1.24 -17.86 6.58
C ASN A 5 -1.22 -17.43 8.06
N MET A 6 -0.94 -18.37 8.97
CA MET A 6 -0.92 -18.12 10.41
C MET A 6 0.49 -17.86 10.95
N SER A 7 1.50 -17.65 10.09
CA SER A 7 2.86 -17.28 10.49
C SER A 7 2.86 -16.11 11.47
N LEU A 8 3.63 -16.18 12.54
CA LEU A 8 3.82 -15.09 13.49
C LEU A 8 4.72 -13.98 12.96
N THR A 9 5.56 -14.30 11.97
CA THR A 9 6.45 -13.36 11.30
C THR A 9 5.84 -12.92 9.97
N ARG A 10 6.10 -11.67 9.58
CA ARG A 10 5.72 -11.14 8.26
C ARG A 10 6.75 -11.54 7.20
N ASN A 11 6.37 -11.49 5.95
CA ASN A 11 7.32 -11.67 4.85
C ASN A 11 8.40 -10.59 4.91
N ALA A 12 9.67 -11.01 4.80
CA ALA A 12 10.78 -10.08 4.75
C ALA A 12 10.70 -9.23 3.47
N MET A 13 11.00 -7.94 3.57
CA MET A 13 11.16 -7.09 2.40
C MET A 13 12.46 -7.48 1.68
N PRO A 14 12.42 -7.88 0.40
CA PRO A 14 13.64 -8.05 -0.39
C PRO A 14 14.42 -6.74 -0.47
N VAL A 15 15.72 -6.82 -0.29
CA VAL A 15 16.61 -5.67 -0.34
C VAL A 15 17.84 -5.96 -1.19
N GLN A 16 18.44 -4.93 -1.78
CA GLN A 16 19.71 -5.05 -2.47
C GLN A 16 20.81 -5.55 -1.53
N ASP A 17 21.72 -6.36 -2.06
CA ASP A 17 22.94 -6.74 -1.34
C ASP A 17 23.72 -5.51 -0.88
N ALA A 18 24.33 -5.59 0.31
CA ALA A 18 25.02 -4.46 0.92
C ALA A 18 26.19 -3.93 0.08
N LEU A 19 26.91 -4.81 -0.61
CA LEU A 19 28.04 -4.41 -1.47
C LEU A 19 27.53 -3.79 -2.79
N VAL A 20 26.43 -4.30 -3.34
CA VAL A 20 25.83 -3.78 -4.56
C VAL A 20 25.27 -2.36 -4.33
N ARG A 21 24.46 -2.18 -3.28
CA ARG A 21 23.85 -0.87 -2.98
C ARG A 21 24.84 0.22 -2.58
N ALA A 22 26.06 -0.15 -2.17
CA ALA A 22 27.12 0.80 -1.86
C ALA A 22 27.67 1.52 -3.12
N HIS A 23 27.37 1.04 -4.32
CA HIS A 23 27.87 1.52 -5.59
C HIS A 23 26.79 2.06 -6.55
N ASN A 24 25.54 2.21 -6.09
CA ASN A 24 24.46 2.78 -6.89
C ASN A 24 23.53 3.65 -6.03
N PHE A 25 22.59 4.34 -6.69
CA PHE A 25 21.53 5.12 -6.06
C PHE A 25 20.14 4.55 -6.31
N ASP A 26 20.07 3.26 -6.69
CA ASP A 26 18.80 2.58 -6.90
C ASP A 26 18.09 2.31 -5.58
N GLU A 27 16.78 2.08 -5.64
CA GLU A 27 15.98 1.83 -4.45
C GLU A 27 16.45 0.56 -3.72
N VAL A 28 16.79 0.68 -2.44
CA VAL A 28 17.37 -0.42 -1.66
C VAL A 28 16.36 -1.52 -1.37
N ALA A 29 15.13 -1.15 -0.99
CA ALA A 29 14.04 -2.10 -0.79
C ALA A 29 13.39 -2.40 -2.14
N LEU A 30 13.40 -3.67 -2.56
CA LEU A 30 12.98 -4.08 -3.91
C LEU A 30 11.46 -4.27 -4.07
N GLY A 31 10.70 -4.23 -2.97
CA GLY A 31 9.27 -4.53 -3.00
C GLY A 31 8.98 -6.02 -2.90
N TYR A 32 7.71 -6.38 -2.75
CA TYR A 32 7.26 -7.77 -2.77
C TYR A 32 7.09 -8.27 -4.20
N THR A 33 7.30 -9.58 -4.43
CA THR A 33 6.75 -10.27 -5.59
C THR A 33 5.25 -10.52 -5.40
N GLU A 34 4.55 -10.92 -6.47
CA GLU A 34 3.12 -11.26 -6.39
C GLU A 34 2.86 -12.36 -5.37
N GLU A 35 3.69 -13.41 -5.36
CA GLU A 35 3.58 -14.54 -4.41
C GLU A 35 3.78 -14.08 -2.97
N GLN A 36 4.78 -13.22 -2.72
CA GLN A 36 5.05 -12.67 -1.39
C GLN A 36 3.90 -11.77 -0.93
N ALA A 37 3.34 -10.95 -1.84
CA ALA A 37 2.22 -10.09 -1.53
C ALA A 37 0.96 -10.88 -1.18
N ILE A 38 0.64 -11.93 -1.96
CA ILE A 38 -0.50 -12.81 -1.68
C ILE A 38 -0.28 -13.57 -0.37
N ASP A 39 0.92 -14.08 -0.12
CA ASP A 39 1.22 -14.79 1.13
C ASP A 39 1.11 -13.85 2.35
N GLU A 40 1.66 -12.64 2.28
CA GLU A 40 1.54 -11.64 3.34
C GLU A 40 0.07 -11.20 3.53
N ALA A 41 -0.67 -11.01 2.43
CA ALA A 41 -2.09 -10.68 2.49
C ALA A 41 -2.89 -11.78 3.21
N ASN A 42 -2.54 -13.05 3.01
CA ASN A 42 -3.19 -14.19 3.68
C ASN A 42 -2.98 -14.22 5.20
N ARG A 43 -2.04 -13.43 5.74
CA ARG A 43 -1.91 -13.22 7.19
C ARG A 43 -3.01 -12.32 7.77
N CYS A 44 -3.68 -11.52 6.95
CA CYS A 44 -4.74 -10.64 7.40
C CYS A 44 -5.97 -11.44 7.85
N LEU A 45 -6.46 -11.16 9.07
CA LEU A 45 -7.61 -11.83 9.68
C LEU A 45 -8.96 -11.27 9.22
N ASN A 46 -8.97 -10.22 8.41
CA ASN A 46 -10.19 -9.52 8.00
C ASN A 46 -11.09 -9.17 9.20
N CYS A 47 -10.53 -8.45 10.19
CA CYS A 47 -11.18 -8.17 11.46
C CYS A 47 -12.46 -7.34 11.26
N LYS A 48 -13.56 -7.75 11.89
CA LYS A 48 -14.86 -7.05 11.82
C LYS A 48 -14.77 -5.57 12.25
N ASN A 49 -13.97 -5.27 13.29
CA ASN A 49 -13.83 -3.92 13.85
C ASN A 49 -12.74 -3.09 13.14
N MET A 50 -12.01 -3.68 12.19
CA MET A 50 -11.00 -3.01 11.33
C MET A 50 -10.10 -1.99 12.07
N PRO A 51 -9.41 -2.33 13.19
CA PRO A 51 -8.67 -1.35 13.97
C PRO A 51 -7.51 -0.70 13.20
N CYS A 52 -6.98 -1.38 12.18
CA CYS A 52 -5.98 -0.80 11.28
C CYS A 52 -6.51 0.40 10.47
N VAL A 53 -7.79 0.41 10.10
CA VAL A 53 -8.44 1.57 9.44
C VAL A 53 -8.46 2.77 10.38
N ASP A 54 -8.72 2.55 11.67
CA ASP A 54 -8.68 3.62 12.67
C ASP A 54 -7.27 4.17 12.89
N GLY A 55 -6.26 3.36 12.66
CA GLY A 55 -4.86 3.79 12.70
C GLY A 55 -4.39 4.54 11.43
N CYS A 56 -5.16 4.52 10.36
CA CYS A 56 -4.82 5.22 9.12
C CYS A 56 -5.37 6.65 9.14
N PRO A 57 -4.53 7.70 8.98
CA PRO A 57 -5.00 9.09 8.97
C PRO A 57 -6.04 9.40 7.89
N VAL A 58 -5.94 8.76 6.73
CA VAL A 58 -6.86 8.95 5.58
C VAL A 58 -7.91 7.84 5.48
N LYS A 59 -7.97 6.95 6.47
CA LYS A 59 -9.00 5.90 6.58
C LYS A 59 -9.12 4.99 5.35
N ILE A 60 -7.99 4.56 4.78
CA ILE A 60 -8.00 3.54 3.72
C ILE A 60 -8.72 2.28 4.22
N HIS A 61 -9.57 1.70 3.39
CA HIS A 61 -10.28 0.44 3.67
C HIS A 61 -9.32 -0.76 3.61
N ILE A 62 -8.40 -0.85 4.60
CA ILE A 62 -7.28 -1.78 4.62
C ILE A 62 -7.69 -3.25 4.47
N PRO A 63 -8.66 -3.81 5.21
CA PRO A 63 -9.04 -5.20 5.02
C PRO A 63 -9.60 -5.49 3.63
N GLU A 64 -10.26 -4.52 3.01
CA GLU A 64 -10.87 -4.67 1.69
C GLU A 64 -9.81 -4.75 0.59
N PHE A 65 -8.82 -3.82 0.55
CA PHE A 65 -7.76 -3.90 -0.45
C PHE A 65 -6.88 -5.14 -0.26
N ILE A 66 -6.62 -5.55 1.00
CA ILE A 66 -5.87 -6.78 1.28
C ILE A 66 -6.66 -8.02 0.81
N SER A 67 -7.99 -8.02 0.92
CA SER A 67 -8.81 -9.11 0.39
C SER A 67 -8.67 -9.23 -1.12
N LYS A 68 -8.61 -8.11 -1.84
CA LYS A 68 -8.37 -8.09 -3.28
C LYS A 68 -7.00 -8.66 -3.66
N ILE A 69 -5.95 -8.35 -2.88
CA ILE A 69 -4.63 -8.97 -3.09
C ILE A 69 -4.69 -10.49 -2.93
N LYS A 70 -5.42 -11.02 -1.93
CA LYS A 70 -5.61 -12.47 -1.76
C LYS A 70 -6.26 -13.14 -2.96
N GLU A 71 -7.12 -12.42 -3.66
CA GLU A 71 -7.82 -12.87 -4.87
C GLU A 71 -6.96 -12.74 -6.14
N GLY A 72 -5.80 -12.08 -6.05
CA GLY A 72 -4.97 -11.73 -7.22
C GLY A 72 -5.50 -10.54 -8.02
N ASP A 73 -6.51 -9.83 -7.50
CA ASP A 73 -7.10 -8.65 -8.11
C ASP A 73 -6.36 -7.39 -7.64
N PHE A 74 -5.15 -7.19 -8.17
CA PHE A 74 -4.26 -6.09 -7.75
C PHE A 74 -4.78 -4.73 -8.20
N GLU A 75 -5.39 -4.66 -9.38
CA GLU A 75 -6.03 -3.41 -9.84
C GLU A 75 -7.23 -3.05 -8.97
N GLY A 76 -8.08 -4.00 -8.65
CA GLY A 76 -9.18 -3.78 -7.69
C GLY A 76 -8.69 -3.32 -6.32
N ALA A 77 -7.53 -3.82 -5.86
CA ALA A 77 -6.90 -3.36 -4.62
C ALA A 77 -6.44 -1.89 -4.73
N TYR A 78 -5.83 -1.51 -5.86
CA TYR A 78 -5.42 -0.13 -6.14
C TYR A 78 -6.61 0.83 -6.13
N GLN A 79 -7.69 0.46 -6.80
CA GLN A 79 -8.90 1.27 -6.85
C GLN A 79 -9.55 1.48 -5.47
N ILE A 80 -9.42 0.52 -4.55
CA ILE A 80 -9.88 0.68 -3.17
C ILE A 80 -9.01 1.70 -2.43
N ILE A 81 -7.69 1.62 -2.56
CA ILE A 81 -6.75 2.54 -1.91
C ILE A 81 -6.98 3.96 -2.40
N THR A 82 -7.12 4.16 -3.71
CA THR A 82 -7.23 5.49 -4.34
C THR A 82 -8.53 6.22 -4.03
N LYS A 83 -9.56 5.54 -3.51
CA LYS A 83 -10.74 6.22 -2.96
C LYS A 83 -10.42 7.16 -1.78
N SER A 84 -9.31 6.92 -1.08
CA SER A 84 -8.92 7.66 0.12
C SER A 84 -7.52 8.26 0.05
N SER A 85 -6.65 7.80 -0.85
CA SER A 85 -5.25 8.22 -0.96
C SER A 85 -4.86 8.42 -2.41
N SER A 86 -4.48 9.64 -2.78
CA SER A 86 -4.01 9.97 -4.14
C SER A 86 -2.54 9.56 -4.37
N LEU A 87 -1.79 9.17 -3.33
CA LEU A 87 -0.36 8.92 -3.40
C LEU A 87 0.05 7.56 -2.79
N PRO A 88 -0.57 6.43 -3.19
CA PRO A 88 -0.29 5.13 -2.55
C PRO A 88 1.17 4.69 -2.69
N ALA A 89 1.83 4.97 -3.81
CA ALA A 89 3.25 4.64 -4.01
C ALA A 89 4.19 5.39 -3.05
N VAL A 90 3.83 6.62 -2.69
CA VAL A 90 4.56 7.43 -1.70
C VAL A 90 4.22 6.95 -0.29
N CYS A 91 2.94 6.80 0.03
CA CYS A 91 2.49 6.37 1.36
C CYS A 91 3.06 4.99 1.75
N GLY A 92 3.08 4.04 0.81
CA GLY A 92 3.68 2.72 1.02
C GLY A 92 5.19 2.74 1.34
N ARG A 93 5.89 3.86 1.03
CA ARG A 93 7.32 4.04 1.29
C ARG A 93 7.64 4.90 2.51
N VAL A 94 6.85 5.94 2.78
CA VAL A 94 7.24 6.99 3.75
C VAL A 94 6.32 7.10 4.96
N CYS A 95 5.12 6.53 4.94
CA CYS A 95 4.26 6.52 6.13
C CYS A 95 4.94 5.74 7.26
N PRO A 96 4.92 6.23 8.50
CA PRO A 96 5.39 5.49 9.67
C PRO A 96 4.32 4.45 10.10
N GLN A 97 4.10 3.43 9.24
CA GLN A 97 3.02 2.45 9.41
C GLN A 97 3.09 1.72 10.76
N GLU A 98 4.31 1.50 11.27
CA GLU A 98 4.57 0.86 12.57
C GLU A 98 3.99 1.63 13.76
N THR A 99 3.73 2.92 13.60
CA THR A 99 3.07 3.76 14.64
C THR A 99 1.64 4.12 14.28
N GLN A 100 1.19 3.83 13.06
CA GLN A 100 -0.13 4.12 12.53
C GLN A 100 -0.97 2.85 12.35
N CYS A 101 -1.26 2.44 11.10
CA CYS A 101 -2.14 1.32 10.80
C CYS A 101 -1.60 -0.02 11.31
N GLU A 102 -0.30 -0.30 11.17
CA GLU A 102 0.30 -1.55 11.61
C GLU A 102 0.33 -1.69 13.15
N SER A 103 0.48 -0.56 13.90
CA SER A 103 0.40 -0.58 15.36
C SER A 103 -0.94 -1.05 15.89
N LYS A 104 -2.01 -0.91 15.11
CA LYS A 104 -3.36 -1.32 15.46
C LYS A 104 -3.71 -2.72 14.95
N CYS A 105 -2.81 -3.36 14.22
CA CYS A 105 -3.08 -4.69 13.66
C CYS A 105 -3.17 -5.74 14.75
N VAL A 106 -4.28 -6.50 14.78
CA VAL A 106 -4.51 -7.57 15.76
C VAL A 106 -3.42 -8.65 15.72
N ARG A 107 -2.81 -8.90 14.55
CA ARG A 107 -1.67 -9.83 14.42
C ARG A 107 -0.47 -9.40 15.27
N GLY A 108 -0.28 -8.10 15.45
CA GLY A 108 0.80 -7.54 16.28
C GLY A 108 0.72 -7.87 17.77
N ILE A 109 -0.40 -8.41 18.27
CA ILE A 109 -0.57 -8.79 19.68
C ILE A 109 0.27 -10.04 20.03
N LYS A 110 0.37 -11.00 19.10
CA LYS A 110 1.05 -12.28 19.34
C LYS A 110 2.28 -12.51 18.45
N GLY A 111 2.55 -11.61 17.54
CA GLY A 111 3.64 -11.71 16.56
C GLY A 111 3.84 -10.40 15.86
N GLU A 112 4.28 -10.42 14.60
CA GLU A 112 4.40 -9.22 13.79
C GLU A 112 3.05 -8.87 13.13
N SER A 113 2.75 -7.57 13.06
CA SER A 113 1.63 -7.04 12.30
C SER A 113 1.70 -7.46 10.83
N VAL A 114 0.58 -7.43 10.13
CA VAL A 114 0.59 -7.52 8.66
C VAL A 114 1.36 -6.33 8.10
N GLY A 115 2.20 -6.56 7.11
CA GLY A 115 2.98 -5.53 6.41
C GLY A 115 2.09 -4.66 5.50
N ILE A 116 1.21 -3.86 6.10
CA ILE A 116 0.18 -3.10 5.40
C ILE A 116 0.80 -2.12 4.41
N GLY A 117 1.81 -1.36 4.84
CA GLY A 117 2.49 -0.42 3.95
C GLY A 117 3.27 -1.11 2.83
N ARG A 118 3.82 -2.31 3.08
CA ARG A 118 4.48 -3.11 2.05
C ARG A 118 3.50 -3.60 0.99
N LEU A 119 2.29 -3.97 1.40
CA LEU A 119 1.20 -4.36 0.49
C LEU A 119 0.64 -3.16 -0.29
N GLU A 120 0.49 -2.00 0.35
CA GLU A 120 0.10 -0.75 -0.31
C GLU A 120 1.13 -0.35 -1.38
N ARG A 121 2.42 -0.40 -1.04
CA ARG A 121 3.51 -0.18 -1.99
C ARG A 121 3.45 -1.15 -3.17
N PHE A 122 3.32 -2.46 -2.89
CA PHE A 122 3.25 -3.47 -3.93
C PHE A 122 2.13 -3.19 -4.93
N VAL A 123 0.93 -2.91 -4.44
CA VAL A 123 -0.24 -2.60 -5.28
C VAL A 123 0.00 -1.36 -6.15
N ALA A 124 0.58 -0.33 -5.58
CA ALA A 124 0.87 0.91 -6.32
C ALA A 124 1.96 0.72 -7.38
N ASP A 125 3.03 -0.02 -7.06
CA ASP A 125 4.10 -0.32 -8.00
C ASP A 125 3.60 -1.24 -9.13
N TRP A 126 2.77 -2.21 -8.81
CA TRP A 126 2.12 -3.08 -9.79
C TRP A 126 1.24 -2.27 -10.75
N HIS A 127 0.36 -1.41 -10.24
CA HIS A 127 -0.48 -0.54 -11.06
C HIS A 127 0.37 0.33 -11.99
N ASN A 128 1.39 1.01 -11.47
CA ASN A 128 2.27 1.88 -12.26
C ASN A 128 3.05 1.12 -13.36
N THR A 129 3.24 -0.19 -13.18
CA THR A 129 3.98 -1.03 -14.15
C THR A 129 3.07 -1.58 -15.25
N PHE A 130 1.87 -2.01 -14.89
CA PHE A 130 1.00 -2.78 -15.78
C PHE A 130 -0.23 -2.02 -16.29
N CYS A 131 -0.66 -0.96 -15.59
CA CYS A 131 -1.80 -0.15 -15.99
C CYS A 131 -1.31 1.15 -16.64
N THR A 132 -1.37 1.21 -17.96
CA THR A 132 -0.88 2.33 -18.77
C THR A 132 -1.98 3.28 -19.24
N GLU A 133 -3.22 3.06 -18.80
CA GLU A 133 -4.35 3.91 -19.19
C GLU A 133 -4.20 5.31 -18.58
N GLU A 134 -4.22 6.32 -19.42
CA GLU A 134 -4.24 7.69 -18.94
C GLU A 134 -5.59 8.00 -18.25
N PRO A 135 -5.57 8.70 -17.10
CA PRO A 135 -6.79 9.06 -16.43
C PRO A 135 -7.66 9.97 -17.31
N VAL A 136 -8.94 9.63 -17.41
CA VAL A 136 -9.90 10.42 -18.18
C VAL A 136 -10.07 11.79 -17.52
N LYS A 137 -9.70 12.84 -18.25
CA LYS A 137 -9.89 14.22 -17.77
C LYS A 137 -11.38 14.55 -17.70
N PRO A 138 -11.90 15.01 -16.57
CA PRO A 138 -13.29 15.42 -16.46
C PRO A 138 -13.57 16.64 -17.33
N THR A 139 -14.83 16.81 -17.75
CA THR A 139 -15.27 17.99 -18.49
C THR A 139 -15.05 19.24 -17.63
N SER A 140 -14.47 20.29 -18.23
CA SER A 140 -14.23 21.56 -17.52
C SER A 140 -15.53 22.17 -17.02
N ASN A 141 -15.54 22.56 -15.76
CA ASN A 141 -16.64 23.32 -15.15
C ASN A 141 -16.49 24.86 -15.30
N GLY A 142 -15.49 25.32 -16.06
CA GLY A 142 -15.18 26.73 -16.28
C GLY A 142 -14.37 27.42 -15.19
N HIS A 143 -14.11 26.75 -14.05
CA HIS A 143 -13.27 27.29 -12.98
C HIS A 143 -11.79 26.94 -13.18
N ARG A 144 -10.91 27.85 -12.78
CA ARG A 144 -9.46 27.63 -12.74
C ARG A 144 -8.98 27.68 -11.31
N VAL A 145 -8.25 26.65 -10.88
CA VAL A 145 -7.62 26.59 -9.55
C VAL A 145 -6.11 26.47 -9.76
N ALA A 146 -5.35 27.25 -9.03
CA ALA A 146 -3.90 27.17 -9.00
C ALA A 146 -3.46 26.55 -7.66
N ILE A 147 -2.66 25.48 -7.75
CA ILE A 147 -2.05 24.85 -6.59
C ILE A 147 -0.56 25.15 -6.64
N VAL A 148 -0.04 25.80 -5.60
CA VAL A 148 1.36 26.19 -5.51
C VAL A 148 2.12 25.19 -4.66
N GLY A 149 3.06 24.45 -5.29
CA GLY A 149 3.87 23.41 -4.65
C GLY A 149 3.58 22.02 -5.21
N SER A 150 4.65 21.25 -5.44
CA SER A 150 4.62 19.87 -5.96
C SER A 150 4.99 18.82 -4.91
N GLY A 151 4.95 19.18 -3.64
CA GLY A 151 5.10 18.24 -2.54
C GLY A 151 3.82 17.42 -2.31
N PRO A 152 3.83 16.44 -1.36
CA PRO A 152 2.71 15.55 -1.12
C PRO A 152 1.38 16.28 -0.86
N SER A 153 1.40 17.40 -0.16
CA SER A 153 0.21 18.21 0.11
C SER A 153 -0.38 18.82 -1.18
N GLY A 154 0.45 19.42 -2.02
CA GLY A 154 0.02 20.00 -3.29
C GLY A 154 -0.49 18.94 -4.26
N LEU A 155 0.22 17.83 -4.38
CA LEU A 155 -0.18 16.71 -5.23
C LEU A 155 -1.49 16.07 -4.77
N THR A 156 -1.67 15.85 -3.46
CA THR A 156 -2.94 15.33 -2.91
C THR A 156 -4.11 16.30 -3.13
N CYS A 157 -3.85 17.61 -3.07
CA CYS A 157 -4.88 18.60 -3.33
C CYS A 157 -5.26 18.68 -4.82
N ALA A 158 -4.34 18.31 -5.72
CA ALA A 158 -4.56 18.34 -7.17
C ALA A 158 -5.24 17.08 -7.71
N GLY A 159 -5.01 15.92 -7.09
CA GLY A 159 -5.58 14.61 -7.45
C GLY A 159 -6.89 14.35 -6.75
#